data_a85d63c8d9b6d9ac696a40d2697b40e1
#
_entry.id   a85d63c8d9b6d9ac696a40d2697b40e1
#
_cell.length_a   1.000
_cell.length_b   1.000
_cell.length_c   1.000
_cell.angle_alpha   90.00
_cell.angle_beta   90.00
_cell.angle_gamma   90.00
#
_symmetry.space_group_name_H-M   'P 1'
#
loop_
_entity.id
_entity.type
_entity.pdbx_description
1 polymer ?
#
loop_
_entity_poly.entity_id
_entity_poly.type
_entity_poly.pdbx_seq_one_letter_code
_entity_poly.pdbx_strand_id
1 'polypeptide(L)'
;MKNKKNKILLSAPRGFCAGVERAIEIVEKSILKYGSPVYVRHEIVHNKHVVDDLKNKGAIFVEELEEIDDKSRPVIFSAHGVPKKIPEDAENYKMTYVDATCPLVSKVHREAENLHKAGYHIVLIGHENHPEVIGTMGPVSYTHLTLPTIAIV
;
A
#
# COMPACT_ATOMS: atom_id res chain seq x y z
N MET A 1 32.78 -22.49 34.03
CA MET A 1 31.51 -21.88 33.55
C MET A 1 31.08 -22.61 32.30
N LYS A 2 29.95 -23.36 32.29
CA LYS A 2 29.46 -24.07 31.11
C LYS A 2 28.91 -23.03 30.11
N ASN A 3 29.53 -22.95 28.92
CA ASN A 3 29.05 -22.15 27.81
C ASN A 3 27.65 -22.65 27.40
N LYS A 4 26.59 -21.94 27.85
CA LYS A 4 25.22 -22.25 27.47
C LYS A 4 25.06 -21.80 26.02
N LYS A 5 25.13 -22.72 25.06
CA LYS A 5 24.85 -22.40 23.64
C LYS A 5 23.37 -21.98 23.54
N ASN A 6 23.11 -20.74 23.16
CA ASN A 6 21.77 -20.30 22.87
C ASN A 6 21.24 -21.04 21.63
N LYS A 7 20.03 -21.57 21.72
CA LYS A 7 19.35 -22.24 20.62
C LYS A 7 18.33 -21.26 20.03
N ILE A 8 18.46 -20.94 18.74
CA ILE A 8 17.48 -20.14 18.01
C ILE A 8 16.56 -21.11 17.29
N LEU A 9 15.25 -20.97 17.52
CA LEU A 9 14.22 -21.74 16.84
C LEU A 9 13.53 -20.82 15.82
N LEU A 10 13.55 -21.24 14.55
CA LEU A 10 12.84 -20.55 13.48
C LEU A 10 11.49 -21.21 13.28
N SER A 11 10.42 -20.41 13.31
CA SER A 11 9.07 -20.88 12.99
C SER A 11 8.92 -21.17 11.49
N ALA A 12 8.03 -22.08 11.16
CA ALA A 12 7.63 -22.38 9.79
C ALA A 12 6.10 -22.62 9.75
N PRO A 13 5.37 -22.15 8.70
CA PRO A 13 5.88 -21.33 7.59
C PRO A 13 6.27 -19.92 8.05
N ARG A 14 7.17 -19.28 7.31
CA ARG A 14 7.61 -17.91 7.54
C ARG A 14 7.85 -17.20 6.21
N GLY A 15 7.74 -15.88 6.20
CA GLY A 15 7.91 -15.04 5.02
C GLY A 15 6.87 -13.93 4.98
N PHE A 16 6.74 -13.29 3.85
CA PHE A 16 5.70 -12.32 3.60
C PHE A 16 4.35 -13.00 3.33
N CYS A 17 3.25 -12.27 3.55
CA CYS A 17 1.96 -12.72 3.06
C CYS A 17 1.88 -12.56 1.53
N ALA A 18 0.96 -13.30 0.90
CA ALA A 18 0.80 -13.25 -0.56
C ALA A 18 0.52 -11.84 -1.11
N GLY A 19 -0.12 -10.96 -0.32
CA GLY A 19 -0.36 -9.57 -0.70
C GLY A 19 0.93 -8.76 -0.80
N VAL A 20 1.84 -8.92 0.17
CA VAL A 20 3.15 -8.27 0.18
C VAL A 20 4.05 -8.81 -0.92
N GLU A 21 4.12 -10.14 -1.08
CA GLU A 21 4.91 -10.77 -2.16
C GLU A 21 4.45 -10.28 -3.53
N ARG A 22 3.12 -10.25 -3.77
CA ARG A 22 2.54 -9.75 -5.01
C ARG A 22 2.90 -8.28 -5.27
N ALA A 23 2.86 -7.42 -4.26
CA ALA A 23 3.17 -6.01 -4.41
C ALA A 23 4.64 -5.78 -4.79
N ILE A 24 5.56 -6.48 -4.14
CA ILE A 24 6.99 -6.45 -4.47
C ILE A 24 7.21 -6.93 -5.91
N GLU A 25 6.62 -8.06 -6.27
CA GLU A 25 6.74 -8.66 -7.60
C GLU A 25 6.21 -7.73 -8.71
N ILE A 26 5.14 -6.97 -8.44
CA ILE A 26 4.61 -5.97 -9.39
C ILE A 26 5.64 -4.88 -9.65
N VAL A 27 6.31 -4.35 -8.63
CA VAL A 27 7.35 -3.34 -8.82
C VAL A 27 8.51 -3.91 -9.63
N GLU A 28 9.02 -5.08 -9.28
CA GLU A 28 10.11 -5.73 -9.99
C GLU A 28 9.76 -6.02 -11.47
N LYS A 29 8.57 -6.56 -11.72
CA LYS A 29 8.08 -6.80 -13.10
C LYS A 29 7.90 -5.50 -13.87
N SER A 30 7.49 -4.42 -13.19
CA SER A 30 7.37 -3.10 -13.84
C SER A 30 8.73 -2.54 -14.22
N ILE A 31 9.75 -2.68 -13.37
CA ILE A 31 11.12 -2.30 -13.69
C ILE A 31 11.63 -3.09 -14.89
N LEU A 32 11.37 -4.40 -14.96
CA LEU A 32 11.77 -5.25 -16.08
C LEU A 32 11.05 -4.86 -17.38
N LYS A 33 9.75 -4.52 -17.30
CA LYS A 33 8.92 -4.22 -18.47
C LYS A 33 9.16 -2.83 -19.04
N TYR A 34 9.28 -1.83 -18.18
CA TYR A 34 9.32 -0.42 -18.59
C TYR A 34 10.72 0.19 -18.49
N GLY A 35 11.67 -0.53 -17.90
CA GLY A 35 12.99 -0.01 -17.54
C GLY A 35 12.94 0.91 -16.33
N SER A 36 14.11 1.20 -15.75
CA SER A 36 14.25 2.18 -14.67
C SER A 36 14.25 3.61 -15.21
N PRO A 37 13.71 4.60 -14.48
CA PRO A 37 13.00 4.45 -13.21
C PRO A 37 11.53 4.05 -13.40
N VAL A 38 10.96 3.43 -12.36
CA VAL A 38 9.51 3.35 -12.16
C VAL A 38 9.16 4.07 -10.87
N TYR A 39 8.02 4.74 -10.84
CA TYR A 39 7.59 5.46 -9.64
C TYR A 39 6.67 4.58 -8.79
N VAL A 40 6.75 4.72 -7.48
CA VAL A 40 5.90 4.00 -6.52
C VAL A 40 5.31 5.03 -5.57
N ARG A 41 3.98 5.17 -5.56
CA ARG A 41 3.31 6.10 -4.66
C ARG A 41 3.18 5.48 -3.28
N HIS A 42 3.73 6.16 -2.28
CA HIS A 42 3.97 5.70 -0.90
C HIS A 42 4.90 4.48 -0.84
N GLU A 43 5.30 4.09 0.35
CA GLU A 43 6.02 2.83 0.53
C GLU A 43 5.15 1.67 0.04
N ILE A 44 5.72 0.78 -0.79
CA ILE A 44 4.97 -0.37 -1.35
C ILE A 44 4.41 -1.26 -0.23
N VAL A 45 5.16 -1.39 0.83
CA VAL A 45 4.83 -2.06 2.09
C VAL A 45 5.66 -1.41 3.22
N HIS A 46 5.19 -1.49 4.47
CA HIS A 46 5.92 -0.96 5.63
C HIS A 46 7.11 -1.85 6.03
N ASN A 47 8.10 -1.93 5.14
CA ASN A 47 9.32 -2.67 5.39
C ASN A 47 10.51 -1.96 4.73
N LYS A 48 11.33 -1.31 5.55
CA LYS A 48 12.47 -0.52 5.09
C LYS A 48 13.43 -1.31 4.19
N HIS A 49 13.73 -2.57 4.52
CA HIS A 49 14.64 -3.40 3.71
C HIS A 49 14.08 -3.66 2.31
N VAL A 50 12.77 -3.89 2.20
CA VAL A 50 12.08 -4.04 0.90
C VAL A 50 12.13 -2.73 0.11
N VAL A 51 11.83 -1.61 0.76
CA VAL A 51 11.87 -0.29 0.12
C VAL A 51 13.28 0.03 -0.39
N ASP A 52 14.30 -0.18 0.44
CA ASP A 52 15.70 0.08 0.07
C ASP A 52 16.17 -0.85 -1.08
N ASP A 53 15.77 -2.12 -1.07
CA ASP A 53 16.09 -3.07 -2.15
C ASP A 53 15.45 -2.63 -3.48
N LEU A 54 14.18 -2.22 -3.45
CA LEU A 54 13.49 -1.74 -4.64
C LEU A 54 14.05 -0.41 -5.16
N LYS A 55 14.49 0.50 -4.28
CA LYS A 55 15.23 1.71 -4.66
C LYS A 55 16.52 1.36 -5.40
N ASN A 56 17.29 0.40 -4.88
CA ASN A 56 18.52 -0.07 -5.53
C ASN A 56 18.26 -0.71 -6.90
N LYS A 57 17.07 -1.28 -7.12
CA LYS A 57 16.63 -1.84 -8.41
C LYS A 57 16.09 -0.78 -9.38
N GLY A 58 15.91 0.46 -8.94
CA GLY A 58 15.49 1.59 -9.79
C GLY A 58 14.05 2.05 -9.59
N ALA A 59 13.43 1.73 -8.46
CA ALA A 59 12.18 2.34 -8.05
C ALA A 59 12.42 3.69 -7.38
N ILE A 60 11.59 4.69 -7.70
CA ILE A 60 11.56 6.01 -7.06
C ILE A 60 10.25 6.11 -6.29
N PHE A 61 10.35 6.32 -4.97
CA PHE A 61 9.18 6.48 -4.12
C PHE A 61 8.80 7.95 -4.03
N VAL A 62 7.51 8.22 -4.20
CA VAL A 62 6.91 9.56 -4.13
C VAL A 62 5.68 9.52 -3.23
N GLU A 63 5.35 10.65 -2.63
CA GLU A 63 4.13 10.76 -1.82
C GLU A 63 2.94 11.09 -2.71
N GLU A 64 3.10 12.04 -3.65
CA GLU A 64 2.02 12.50 -4.52
C GLU A 64 2.42 12.40 -6.01
N LEU A 65 1.41 12.32 -6.91
CA LEU A 65 1.63 12.18 -8.35
C LEU A 65 2.29 13.44 -8.96
N GLU A 66 2.10 14.58 -8.32
CA GLU A 66 2.68 15.86 -8.74
C GLU A 66 4.20 15.89 -8.65
N GLU A 67 4.78 15.10 -7.73
CA GLU A 67 6.23 14.98 -7.54
C GLU A 67 6.93 14.24 -8.68
N ILE A 68 6.16 13.58 -9.55
CA ILE A 68 6.71 12.83 -10.67
C ILE A 68 7.06 13.78 -11.81
N ASP A 69 8.35 13.96 -12.07
CA ASP A 69 8.85 14.84 -13.13
C ASP A 69 8.55 14.25 -14.53
N ASP A 70 8.87 12.97 -14.74
CA ASP A 70 8.63 12.29 -16.01
C ASP A 70 7.33 11.48 -15.97
N LYS A 71 6.24 12.12 -16.37
CA LYS A 71 4.90 11.50 -16.41
C LYS A 71 4.73 10.45 -17.51
N SER A 72 5.71 10.26 -18.39
CA SER A 72 5.72 9.15 -19.35
C SER A 72 6.07 7.80 -18.72
N ARG A 73 6.65 7.83 -17.51
CA ARG A 73 7.03 6.65 -16.74
C ARG A 73 5.85 6.10 -15.95
N PRO A 74 5.80 4.78 -15.72
CA PRO A 74 4.72 4.17 -14.96
C PRO A 74 4.80 4.52 -13.48
N VAL A 75 3.63 4.70 -12.86
CA VAL A 75 3.47 4.80 -11.41
C VAL A 75 2.76 3.56 -10.86
N ILE A 76 3.23 3.06 -9.72
CA ILE A 76 2.67 1.89 -9.04
C ILE A 76 2.01 2.36 -7.75
N PHE A 77 0.74 2.00 -7.56
CA PHE A 77 0.03 2.25 -6.31
C PHE A 77 0.36 1.16 -5.30
N SER A 78 0.63 1.57 -4.06
CA SER A 78 1.09 0.66 -3.01
C SER A 78 0.06 -0.39 -2.59
N ALA A 79 0.50 -1.39 -1.83
CA ALA A 79 -0.36 -2.45 -1.31
C ALA A 79 -1.49 -1.94 -0.39
N HIS A 80 -1.34 -0.75 0.18
CA HIS A 80 -2.31 -0.13 1.09
C HIS A 80 -3.61 0.32 0.42
N GLY A 81 -3.61 0.39 -0.92
CA GLY A 81 -4.72 0.94 -1.69
C GLY A 81 -4.69 2.47 -1.78
N VAL A 82 -5.49 2.99 -2.68
CA VAL A 82 -5.60 4.44 -2.92
C VAL A 82 -7.06 4.87 -3.02
N PRO A 83 -7.38 6.13 -2.69
CA PRO A 83 -8.68 6.72 -3.00
C PRO A 83 -8.95 6.71 -4.50
N LYS A 84 -10.22 6.63 -4.91
CA LYS A 84 -10.63 6.62 -6.32
C LYS A 84 -10.11 7.82 -7.13
N LYS A 85 -9.92 8.95 -6.48
CA LYS A 85 -9.38 10.16 -7.10
C LYS A 85 -7.97 9.95 -7.67
N ILE A 86 -7.14 9.13 -7.06
CA ILE A 86 -5.74 8.96 -7.48
C ILE A 86 -5.60 8.31 -8.86
N PRO A 87 -6.30 7.19 -9.17
CA PRO A 87 -6.36 6.68 -10.54
C PRO A 87 -6.91 7.70 -11.54
N GLU A 88 -7.97 8.46 -11.19
CA GLU A 88 -8.54 9.50 -12.03
C GLU A 88 -7.51 10.61 -12.32
N ASP A 89 -6.77 11.05 -11.31
CA ASP A 89 -5.70 12.04 -11.48
C ASP A 89 -4.56 11.50 -12.35
N ALA A 90 -4.18 10.23 -12.19
CA ALA A 90 -3.18 9.58 -13.06
C ALA A 90 -3.64 9.55 -14.53
N GLU A 91 -4.92 9.25 -14.77
CA GLU A 91 -5.51 9.29 -16.13
C GLU A 91 -5.51 10.72 -16.70
N ASN A 92 -5.88 11.72 -15.90
CA ASN A 92 -5.84 13.13 -16.29
C ASN A 92 -4.43 13.59 -16.67
N TYR A 93 -3.41 13.10 -15.96
CA TYR A 93 -2.00 13.34 -16.28
C TYR A 93 -1.48 12.47 -17.43
N LYS A 94 -2.31 11.59 -18.00
CA LYS A 94 -1.96 10.63 -19.06
C LYS A 94 -0.83 9.67 -18.63
N MET A 95 -0.77 9.37 -17.35
CA MET A 95 0.22 8.44 -16.80
C MET A 95 -0.26 7.00 -16.95
N THR A 96 0.69 6.09 -17.23
CA THR A 96 0.43 4.66 -17.06
C THR A 96 0.53 4.33 -15.57
N TYR A 97 -0.51 3.71 -15.01
CA TYR A 97 -0.43 3.25 -13.62
C TYR A 97 -0.63 1.73 -13.50
N VAL A 98 -0.07 1.16 -12.45
CA VAL A 98 -0.23 -0.26 -12.08
C VAL A 98 -0.70 -0.34 -10.63
N ASP A 99 -1.82 -0.99 -10.43
CA ASP A 99 -2.40 -1.14 -9.08
C ASP A 99 -1.84 -2.38 -8.38
N ALA A 100 -1.03 -2.17 -7.33
CA ALA A 100 -0.50 -3.22 -6.47
C ALA A 100 -1.31 -3.40 -5.17
N THR A 101 -2.48 -2.78 -5.05
CA THR A 101 -3.35 -2.92 -3.87
C THR A 101 -3.54 -4.38 -3.50
N CYS A 102 -3.36 -4.69 -2.23
CA CYS A 102 -3.61 -6.04 -1.69
C CYS A 102 -5.07 -6.44 -1.96
N PRO A 103 -5.34 -7.66 -2.48
CA PRO A 103 -6.71 -8.13 -2.73
C PRO A 103 -7.62 -8.08 -1.51
N LEU A 104 -7.05 -8.24 -0.29
CA LEU A 104 -7.83 -8.12 0.94
C LEU A 104 -8.23 -6.66 1.21
N VAL A 105 -7.36 -5.70 0.95
CA VAL A 105 -7.69 -4.26 1.04
C VAL A 105 -8.77 -3.90 0.01
N SER A 106 -8.61 -4.35 -1.24
CA SER A 106 -9.64 -4.14 -2.28
C SER A 106 -10.99 -4.75 -1.91
N LYS A 107 -10.99 -5.87 -1.16
CA LYS A 107 -12.22 -6.47 -0.63
C LYS A 107 -12.87 -5.55 0.40
N VAL A 108 -12.11 -5.01 1.34
CA VAL A 108 -12.60 -4.07 2.36
C VAL A 108 -13.21 -2.83 1.71
N HIS A 109 -12.52 -2.23 0.73
CA HIS A 109 -13.03 -1.07 -0.01
C HIS A 109 -14.40 -1.37 -0.65
N ARG A 110 -14.50 -2.51 -1.34
CA ARG A 110 -15.75 -2.93 -2.02
C ARG A 110 -16.87 -3.20 -1.03
N GLU A 111 -16.57 -3.81 0.10
CA GLU A 111 -17.54 -4.09 1.15
C GLU A 111 -18.06 -2.80 1.78
N ALA A 112 -17.16 -1.83 2.08
CA ALA A 112 -17.53 -0.51 2.56
C ALA A 112 -18.46 0.21 1.56
N GLU A 113 -18.15 0.19 0.25
CA GLU A 113 -19.03 0.76 -0.77
C GLU A 113 -20.41 0.12 -0.80
N ASN A 114 -20.48 -1.21 -0.72
CA ASN A 114 -21.74 -1.93 -0.75
C ASN A 114 -22.61 -1.63 0.48
N LEU A 115 -22.00 -1.60 1.66
CA LEU A 115 -22.69 -1.26 2.89
C LEU A 115 -23.16 0.19 2.87
N HIS A 116 -22.35 1.12 2.39
CA HIS A 116 -22.75 2.52 2.23
C HIS A 116 -23.95 2.68 1.29
N LYS A 117 -23.93 2.03 0.12
CA LYS A 117 -25.06 2.01 -0.83
C LYS A 117 -26.33 1.39 -0.24
N ALA A 118 -26.19 0.46 0.68
CA ALA A 118 -27.29 -0.16 1.42
C ALA A 118 -27.80 0.69 2.59
N GLY A 119 -27.24 1.89 2.81
CA GLY A 119 -27.65 2.84 3.84
C GLY A 119 -27.11 2.54 5.25
N TYR A 120 -26.10 1.69 5.36
CA TYR A 120 -25.46 1.42 6.66
C TYR A 120 -24.60 2.59 7.09
N HIS A 121 -24.55 2.79 8.41
CA HIS A 121 -23.62 3.70 9.05
C HIS A 121 -22.26 2.99 9.20
N ILE A 122 -21.20 3.58 8.68
CA ILE A 122 -19.88 2.97 8.68
C ILE A 122 -18.97 3.75 9.63
N VAL A 123 -18.36 3.04 10.57
CA VAL A 123 -17.37 3.57 11.50
C VAL A 123 -16.01 2.98 11.13
N LEU A 124 -15.05 3.83 10.79
CA LEU A 124 -13.67 3.44 10.54
C LEU A 124 -12.82 3.77 11.77
N ILE A 125 -12.07 2.79 12.25
CA ILE A 125 -11.13 2.94 13.37
C ILE A 125 -9.71 2.82 12.83
N GLY A 126 -8.90 3.86 12.98
CA GLY A 126 -7.53 3.88 12.47
C GLY A 126 -6.80 5.20 12.75
N HIS A 127 -5.53 5.27 12.34
CA HIS A 127 -4.75 6.51 12.41
C HIS A 127 -5.04 7.38 11.18
N GLU A 128 -5.37 8.65 11.41
CA GLU A 128 -5.86 9.59 10.40
C GLU A 128 -4.97 9.65 9.14
N ASN A 129 -3.67 9.66 9.30
CA ASN A 129 -2.73 9.82 8.18
C ASN A 129 -2.13 8.49 7.68
N HIS A 130 -2.68 7.36 8.12
CA HIS A 130 -2.19 6.07 7.64
C HIS A 130 -2.66 5.82 6.20
N PRO A 131 -1.78 5.43 5.24
CA PRO A 131 -2.14 5.26 3.82
C PRO A 131 -3.34 4.33 3.59
N GLU A 132 -3.44 3.23 4.34
CA GLU A 132 -4.57 2.29 4.25
C GLU A 132 -5.89 2.91 4.72
N VAL A 133 -5.83 3.77 5.76
CA VAL A 133 -7.00 4.51 6.25
C VAL A 133 -7.46 5.52 5.21
N ILE A 134 -6.53 6.29 4.64
CA ILE A 134 -6.81 7.25 3.56
C ILE A 134 -7.41 6.51 2.35
N GLY A 135 -6.81 5.40 1.94
CA GLY A 135 -7.30 4.58 0.84
C GLY A 135 -8.72 4.06 1.09
N THR A 136 -8.99 3.58 2.31
CA THR A 136 -10.30 3.05 2.69
C THR A 136 -11.36 4.14 2.83
N MET A 137 -10.99 5.36 3.23
CA MET A 137 -11.91 6.51 3.31
C MET A 137 -12.34 7.01 1.92
N GLY A 138 -11.49 6.89 0.92
CA GLY A 138 -11.75 7.44 -0.41
C GLY A 138 -12.97 6.87 -1.14
N PRO A 139 -13.33 5.58 -1.02
CA PRO A 139 -14.49 4.99 -1.68
C PRO A 139 -15.85 5.48 -1.19
N VAL A 140 -15.95 5.92 0.06
CA VAL A 140 -17.22 6.30 0.70
C VAL A 140 -17.03 7.50 1.64
N SER A 141 -18.11 8.27 1.83
CA SER A 141 -18.14 9.27 2.90
C SER A 141 -18.35 8.57 4.23
N TYR A 142 -17.31 8.50 5.04
CA TYR A 142 -17.44 7.99 6.41
C TYR A 142 -18.04 9.05 7.31
N THR A 143 -18.98 8.63 8.14
CA THR A 143 -19.60 9.51 9.13
C THR A 143 -18.72 9.72 10.35
N HIS A 144 -17.80 8.79 10.62
CA HIS A 144 -16.87 8.85 11.75
C HIS A 144 -15.54 8.15 11.45
N LEU A 145 -14.45 8.89 11.66
CA LEU A 145 -13.11 8.34 11.85
C LEU A 145 -12.80 8.43 13.35
N THR A 146 -12.47 7.30 13.98
CA THR A 146 -12.01 7.29 15.37
C THR A 146 -10.55 6.86 15.44
N LEU A 147 -9.77 7.53 16.29
CA LEU A 147 -8.43 7.09 16.62
C LEU A 147 -8.51 5.84 17.52
N PRO A 148 -7.53 4.91 17.43
CA PRO A 148 -7.45 3.80 18.36
C PRO A 148 -7.35 4.34 19.77
N THR A 149 -8.27 3.98 20.65
CA THR A 149 -8.17 4.30 22.07
C THR A 149 -7.14 3.37 22.68
N ILE A 150 -6.01 3.90 23.12
CA ILE A 150 -5.06 3.16 23.95
C ILE A 150 -5.71 3.11 25.34
N ALA A 151 -6.33 2.00 25.67
CA ALA A 151 -6.66 1.72 27.06
C ALA A 151 -5.34 1.45 27.80
N ILE A 152 -4.90 2.42 28.61
CA ILE A 152 -3.84 2.17 29.58
C ILE A 152 -4.52 1.41 30.72
N VAL A 153 -4.24 0.11 30.83
CA VAL A 153 -4.59 -0.73 31.96
C VAL A 153 -3.48 -0.64 32.98
#